data_851d895dce01bc0171cc8f86635d6dcd
#
_entry.id   851d895dce01bc0171cc8f86635d6dcd
#
_cell.length_a   1.000
_cell.length_b   1.000
_cell.length_c   1.000
_cell.angle_alpha   90.00
_cell.angle_beta   90.00
_cell.angle_gamma   90.00
#
_symmetry.space_group_name_H-M   'P 1'
#
loop_
_entity.id
_entity.type
_entity.pdbx_description
1 polymer ?
#
loop_
_entity_poly.entity_id
_entity_poly.type
_entity_poly.pdbx_seq_one_letter_code
_entity_poly.pdbx_strand_id
1 'polypeptide(L)'
;MSDSRTSAENRPGLARSAHLAVLFVTQTVLAAELVLLVMSEHWLHVFLVTGLMIGILTPELLKRRLRVEIPSEIQIIAILFVFAALFLGEVRDYYERIWWWDEALHSTAGLLLGLLGFLTVHAMNAHRDFDRQVRPSFVALFAFLFSLGVGALWEIFEFTMDQTLGLTMQKPMLGDPSGLTDTMWDLIIEAVTAAAISLAGWRYIKRSRRRYIDTWIGRFIRRNHRLVRQRHRDLRQRRL
;
A
#
# COMPACT_ATOMS: atom_id res chain seq x y z
N MET A 1 32.91 -29.48 -18.19
CA MET A 1 32.41 -28.12 -18.18
C MET A 1 30.94 -28.20 -17.80
N SER A 2 30.68 -28.28 -16.50
CA SER A 2 29.38 -28.55 -15.92
C SER A 2 29.00 -27.37 -15.03
N ASP A 3 27.75 -26.96 -15.21
CA ASP A 3 26.84 -26.52 -14.16
C ASP A 3 27.17 -25.25 -13.36
N SER A 4 26.88 -24.10 -13.98
CA SER A 4 26.73 -22.82 -13.26
C SER A 4 25.31 -22.21 -13.38
N ARG A 5 24.26 -23.01 -13.66
CA ARG A 5 22.88 -22.52 -13.91
C ARG A 5 21.90 -22.75 -12.76
N THR A 6 22.32 -23.27 -11.62
CA THR A 6 21.41 -23.68 -10.52
C THR A 6 21.24 -22.68 -9.39
N SER A 7 21.88 -21.51 -9.41
CA SER A 7 21.87 -20.60 -8.25
C SER A 7 20.81 -19.47 -8.27
N ALA A 8 20.03 -19.32 -9.33
CA ALA A 8 19.11 -18.19 -9.49
C ALA A 8 17.63 -18.51 -9.17
N GLU A 9 17.28 -19.78 -8.95
CA GLU A 9 15.87 -20.23 -8.89
C GLU A 9 15.28 -20.31 -7.48
N ASN A 10 16.06 -20.05 -6.43
CA ASN A 10 15.64 -20.28 -5.04
C ASN A 10 15.33 -18.99 -4.23
N ARG A 11 15.01 -17.86 -4.87
CA ARG A 11 14.64 -16.60 -4.18
C ARG A 11 13.20 -16.48 -3.66
N PRO A 12 12.19 -17.32 -4.06
CA PRO A 12 10.86 -17.22 -3.47
C PRO A 12 10.82 -17.53 -1.96
N GLY A 13 11.77 -18.32 -1.45
CA GLY A 13 11.85 -18.64 -0.03
C GLY A 13 12.30 -17.46 0.85
N LEU A 14 13.29 -16.67 0.39
CA LEU A 14 13.86 -15.58 1.18
C LEU A 14 12.86 -14.43 1.41
N ALA A 15 12.16 -13.98 0.37
CA ALA A 15 11.17 -12.91 0.50
C ALA A 15 9.99 -13.32 1.39
N ARG A 16 9.56 -14.58 1.33
CA ARG A 16 8.51 -15.12 2.20
C ARG A 16 9.00 -15.22 3.65
N SER A 17 10.22 -15.68 3.88
CA SER A 17 10.79 -15.75 5.22
C SER A 17 10.97 -14.36 5.82
N ALA A 18 11.44 -13.39 5.03
CA ALA A 18 11.54 -12.00 5.45
C ALA A 18 10.17 -11.41 5.82
N HIS A 19 9.12 -11.67 5.01
CA HIS A 19 7.77 -11.23 5.31
C HIS A 19 7.26 -11.81 6.64
N LEU A 20 7.43 -13.12 6.86
CA LEU A 20 7.01 -13.76 8.11
C LEU A 20 7.81 -13.25 9.32
N ALA A 21 9.11 -12.97 9.15
CA ALA A 21 9.94 -12.39 10.20
C ALA A 21 9.47 -10.97 10.56
N VAL A 22 9.23 -10.10 9.57
CA VAL A 22 8.71 -8.74 9.79
C VAL A 22 7.36 -8.80 10.49
N LEU A 23 6.44 -9.65 10.03
CA LEU A 23 5.14 -9.83 10.64
C LEU A 23 5.25 -10.31 12.10
N PHE A 24 6.10 -11.28 12.36
CA PHE A 24 6.32 -11.78 13.72
C PHE A 24 6.90 -10.72 14.65
N VAL A 25 7.95 -10.01 14.21
CA VAL A 25 8.59 -8.94 15.01
C VAL A 25 7.59 -7.82 15.28
N THR A 26 6.85 -7.37 14.27
CA THR A 26 5.86 -6.30 14.42
C THR A 26 4.75 -6.72 15.41
N GLN A 27 4.21 -7.93 15.29
CA GLN A 27 3.19 -8.43 16.22
C GLN A 27 3.72 -8.58 17.65
N THR A 28 4.97 -9.00 17.82
CA THR A 28 5.60 -9.13 19.14
C THR A 28 5.77 -7.75 19.80
N VAL A 29 6.22 -6.74 19.07
CA VAL A 29 6.34 -5.36 19.57
C VAL A 29 4.98 -4.81 19.97
N LEU A 30 3.98 -4.95 19.10
CA LEU A 30 2.61 -4.49 19.37
C LEU A 30 1.98 -5.23 20.57
N ALA A 31 2.22 -6.52 20.73
CA ALA A 31 1.73 -7.28 21.88
C ALA A 31 2.38 -6.84 23.20
N ALA A 32 3.69 -6.55 23.18
CA ALA A 32 4.39 -6.03 24.36
C ALA A 32 3.84 -4.64 24.74
N GLU A 33 3.66 -3.74 23.76
CA GLU A 33 3.08 -2.43 23.99
C GLU A 33 1.63 -2.52 24.49
N LEU A 34 0.82 -3.43 23.91
CA LEU A 34 -0.56 -3.64 24.37
C LEU A 34 -0.64 -3.98 25.86
N VAL A 35 0.28 -4.82 26.36
CA VAL A 35 0.36 -5.14 27.80
C VAL A 35 0.64 -3.88 28.63
N LEU A 36 1.61 -3.05 28.18
CA LEU A 36 1.96 -1.80 28.88
C LEU A 36 0.78 -0.80 28.88
N LEU A 37 0.08 -0.66 27.74
CA LEU A 37 -1.06 0.22 27.61
C LEU A 37 -2.25 -0.23 28.47
N VAL A 38 -2.50 -1.54 28.59
CA VAL A 38 -3.52 -2.09 29.49
C VAL A 38 -3.15 -1.83 30.95
N MET A 39 -1.87 -2.02 31.32
CA MET A 39 -1.40 -1.76 32.70
C MET A 39 -1.44 -0.27 33.06
N SER A 40 -1.30 0.62 32.10
CA SER A 40 -1.36 2.09 32.27
C SER A 40 -2.77 2.69 32.01
N GLU A 41 -3.76 1.83 31.75
CA GLU A 41 -5.17 2.21 31.52
C GLU A 41 -5.40 3.16 30.34
N HIS A 42 -4.53 3.16 29.31
CA HIS A 42 -4.67 3.98 28.10
C HIS A 42 -5.61 3.32 27.07
N TRP A 43 -6.89 3.27 27.37
CA TRP A 43 -7.89 2.48 26.63
C TRP A 43 -8.02 2.82 25.15
N LEU A 44 -7.87 4.11 24.78
CA LEU A 44 -7.89 4.52 23.38
C LEU A 44 -6.72 3.88 22.59
N HIS A 45 -5.50 3.95 23.14
CA HIS A 45 -4.34 3.33 22.51
C HIS A 45 -4.44 1.78 22.51
N VAL A 46 -5.04 1.17 23.53
CA VAL A 46 -5.36 -0.28 23.54
C VAL A 46 -6.25 -0.63 22.34
N PHE A 47 -7.29 0.17 22.08
CA PHE A 47 -8.18 -0.02 20.92
C PHE A 47 -7.42 0.13 19.60
N LEU A 48 -6.62 1.18 19.45
CA LEU A 48 -5.82 1.44 18.23
C LEU A 48 -4.81 0.32 17.97
N VAL A 49 -4.02 -0.07 18.96
CA VAL A 49 -3.02 -1.15 18.82
C VAL A 49 -3.68 -2.48 18.51
N THR A 50 -4.81 -2.80 19.14
CA THR A 50 -5.56 -4.02 18.84
C THR A 50 -6.08 -4.02 17.41
N GLY A 51 -6.66 -2.90 16.95
CA GLY A 51 -7.11 -2.71 15.58
C GLY A 51 -5.96 -2.85 14.57
N LEU A 52 -4.80 -2.26 14.87
CA LEU A 52 -3.59 -2.38 14.07
C LEU A 52 -3.11 -3.84 13.95
N MET A 53 -3.05 -4.57 15.06
CA MET A 53 -2.67 -5.98 15.08
C MET A 53 -3.58 -6.82 14.17
N ILE A 54 -4.90 -6.61 14.25
CA ILE A 54 -5.89 -7.27 13.40
C ILE A 54 -5.72 -6.84 11.94
N GLY A 55 -5.54 -5.55 11.68
CA GLY A 55 -5.35 -4.98 10.35
C GLY A 55 -4.14 -5.56 9.62
N ILE A 56 -3.00 -5.68 10.30
CA ILE A 56 -1.78 -6.29 9.76
C ILE A 56 -1.96 -7.77 9.40
N LEU A 57 -2.79 -8.51 10.15
CA LEU A 57 -3.08 -9.92 9.89
C LEU A 57 -4.14 -10.11 8.79
N THR A 58 -4.99 -9.12 8.56
CA THR A 58 -6.12 -9.20 7.62
C THR A 58 -5.71 -9.60 6.19
N PRO A 59 -4.63 -9.07 5.57
CA PRO A 59 -4.21 -9.48 4.22
C PRO A 59 -3.87 -10.96 4.13
N GLU A 60 -3.27 -11.56 5.18
CA GLU A 60 -2.93 -12.98 5.21
C GLU A 60 -4.21 -13.85 5.30
N LEU A 61 -5.19 -13.43 6.08
CA LEU A 61 -6.49 -14.07 6.19
C LEU A 61 -7.30 -13.94 4.88
N LEU A 62 -7.24 -12.77 4.25
CA LEU A 62 -7.99 -12.45 3.04
C LEU A 62 -7.44 -13.17 1.79
N LYS A 63 -6.12 -13.44 1.73
CA LYS A 63 -5.50 -14.27 0.67
C LYS A 63 -6.21 -15.60 0.51
N ARG A 64 -6.60 -16.24 1.63
CA ARG A 64 -7.31 -17.53 1.62
C ARG A 64 -8.71 -17.41 1.02
N ARG A 65 -9.40 -16.28 1.23
CA ARG A 65 -10.75 -16.04 0.72
C ARG A 65 -10.76 -15.53 -0.72
N LEU A 66 -9.93 -14.54 -1.03
CA LEU A 66 -9.93 -13.87 -2.34
C LEU A 66 -9.04 -14.57 -3.37
N ARG A 67 -8.20 -15.52 -2.95
CA ARG A 67 -7.22 -16.21 -3.81
C ARG A 67 -6.33 -15.23 -4.60
N VAL A 68 -6.05 -14.05 -4.05
CA VAL A 68 -5.16 -13.06 -4.64
C VAL A 68 -3.77 -13.22 -4.03
N GLU A 69 -2.76 -13.42 -4.86
CA GLU A 69 -1.36 -13.47 -4.41
C GLU A 69 -0.73 -12.08 -4.48
N ILE A 70 -0.58 -11.43 -3.31
CA ILE A 70 0.17 -10.18 -3.19
C ILE A 70 1.65 -10.54 -2.99
N PRO A 71 2.59 -9.95 -3.75
CA PRO A 71 4.02 -10.14 -3.53
C PRO A 71 4.43 -9.82 -2.09
N SER A 72 5.32 -10.65 -1.52
CA SER A 72 5.77 -10.49 -0.13
C SER A 72 6.42 -9.14 0.12
N GLU A 73 7.08 -8.58 -0.89
CA GLU A 73 7.73 -7.27 -0.84
C GLU A 73 6.72 -6.14 -0.62
N ILE A 74 5.58 -6.17 -1.32
CA ILE A 74 4.49 -5.18 -1.11
C ILE A 74 3.89 -5.33 0.27
N GLN A 75 3.71 -6.56 0.74
CA GLN A 75 3.16 -6.80 2.07
C GLN A 75 4.08 -6.27 3.17
N ILE A 76 5.40 -6.49 3.06
CA ILE A 76 6.39 -5.95 3.99
C ILE A 76 6.27 -4.42 4.05
N ILE A 77 6.27 -3.76 2.88
CA ILE A 77 6.18 -2.31 2.81
C ILE A 77 4.87 -1.81 3.42
N ALA A 78 3.74 -2.47 3.12
CA ALA A 78 2.44 -2.11 3.69
C ALA A 78 2.41 -2.28 5.22
N ILE A 79 2.97 -3.37 5.76
CA ILE A 79 3.06 -3.59 7.21
C ILE A 79 3.91 -2.50 7.86
N LEU A 80 5.08 -2.20 7.31
CA LEU A 80 5.96 -1.17 7.84
C LEU A 80 5.34 0.22 7.76
N PHE A 81 4.62 0.53 6.67
CA PHE A 81 3.92 1.79 6.50
C PHE A 81 2.81 1.96 7.55
N VAL A 82 1.93 0.97 7.69
CA VAL A 82 0.81 1.03 8.66
C VAL A 82 1.34 1.03 10.10
N PHE A 83 2.43 0.30 10.39
CA PHE A 83 3.10 0.34 11.68
C PHE A 83 3.71 1.72 11.96
N ALA A 84 4.36 2.34 10.97
CA ALA A 84 4.93 3.67 11.09
C ALA A 84 3.83 4.74 11.31
N ALA A 85 2.73 4.67 10.57
CA ALA A 85 1.66 5.65 10.68
C ALA A 85 0.90 5.52 12.03
N LEU A 86 0.42 4.34 12.37
CA LEU A 86 -0.44 4.18 13.54
C LEU A 86 0.33 3.95 14.84
N PHE A 87 1.36 3.10 14.83
CA PHE A 87 2.08 2.81 16.07
C PHE A 87 3.13 3.87 16.39
N LEU A 88 4.05 4.16 15.46
CA LEU A 88 5.06 5.19 15.72
C LEU A 88 4.45 6.58 15.69
N GLY A 89 3.55 6.87 14.75
CA GLY A 89 2.88 8.15 14.60
C GLY A 89 2.01 8.48 15.81
N GLU A 90 0.91 7.75 16.00
CA GLU A 90 -0.11 8.04 17.02
C GLU A 90 0.28 7.54 18.41
N VAL A 91 0.68 6.26 18.58
CA VAL A 91 0.91 5.68 19.91
C VAL A 91 2.23 6.15 20.52
N ARG A 92 3.25 6.43 19.69
CA ARG A 92 4.59 6.88 20.14
C ARG A 92 4.80 8.39 19.92
N ASP A 93 3.79 9.12 19.55
CA ASP A 93 3.77 10.58 19.37
C ASP A 93 4.81 11.09 18.34
N TYR A 94 5.13 10.31 17.28
CA TYR A 94 6.13 10.75 16.30
C TYR A 94 5.62 11.92 15.46
N TYR A 95 4.32 12.06 15.25
CA TYR A 95 3.72 13.23 14.62
C TYR A 95 4.05 14.53 15.37
N GLU A 96 4.13 14.50 16.71
CA GLU A 96 4.46 15.65 17.52
C GLU A 96 5.97 15.86 17.71
N ARG A 97 6.77 14.76 17.68
CA ARG A 97 8.20 14.79 17.99
C ARG A 97 9.08 15.02 16.78
N ILE A 98 8.63 14.61 15.59
CA ILE A 98 9.42 14.59 14.36
C ILE A 98 8.67 15.40 13.30
N TRP A 99 9.01 16.65 13.13
CA TRP A 99 8.33 17.63 12.29
C TRP A 99 8.09 17.21 10.82
N TRP A 100 8.87 16.28 10.29
CA TRP A 100 8.75 15.77 8.91
C TRP A 100 8.10 14.37 8.84
N TRP A 101 7.59 13.85 9.96
CA TRP A 101 7.08 12.47 10.00
C TRP A 101 5.86 12.28 9.12
N ASP A 102 4.93 13.21 9.21
CA ASP A 102 3.70 13.21 8.45
C ASP A 102 3.95 13.35 6.96
N GLU A 103 4.75 14.33 6.56
CA GLU A 103 5.16 14.53 5.16
C GLU A 103 5.86 13.30 4.57
N ALA A 104 6.66 12.58 5.36
CA ALA A 104 7.30 11.35 4.93
C ALA A 104 6.29 10.23 4.70
N LEU A 105 5.25 10.15 5.53
CA LEU A 105 4.18 9.19 5.38
C LEU A 105 3.30 9.52 4.15
N HIS A 106 2.88 10.77 3.98
CA HIS A 106 2.13 11.21 2.79
C HIS A 106 2.94 11.04 1.50
N SER A 107 4.25 11.35 1.53
CA SER A 107 5.16 11.07 0.41
C SER A 107 5.22 9.56 0.08
N THR A 108 5.31 8.71 1.10
CA THR A 108 5.34 7.26 0.93
C THR A 108 4.00 6.73 0.43
N ALA A 109 2.88 7.25 0.96
CA ALA A 109 1.53 6.92 0.51
C ALA A 109 1.35 7.25 -0.98
N GLY A 110 1.75 8.46 -1.40
CA GLY A 110 1.69 8.89 -2.79
C GLY A 110 2.44 7.95 -3.75
N LEU A 111 3.63 7.49 -3.35
CA LEU A 111 4.40 6.51 -4.12
C LEU A 111 3.71 5.14 -4.17
N LEU A 112 3.25 4.63 -3.03
CA LEU A 112 2.63 3.30 -2.94
C LEU A 112 1.28 3.24 -3.66
N LEU A 113 0.43 4.24 -3.46
CA LEU A 113 -0.89 4.34 -4.09
C LEU A 113 -0.76 4.58 -5.59
N GLY A 114 0.18 5.44 -6.02
CA GLY A 114 0.49 5.63 -7.43
C GLY A 114 0.96 4.34 -8.11
N LEU A 115 1.83 3.57 -7.45
CA LEU A 115 2.26 2.25 -7.92
C LEU A 115 1.08 1.28 -7.97
N LEU A 116 0.21 1.26 -6.95
CA LEU A 116 -0.97 0.40 -6.89
C LEU A 116 -1.97 0.73 -8.01
N GLY A 117 -2.23 2.02 -8.26
CA GLY A 117 -3.06 2.49 -9.37
C GLY A 117 -2.50 2.02 -10.72
N PHE A 118 -1.18 2.14 -10.90
CA PHE A 118 -0.48 1.67 -12.09
C PHE A 118 -0.63 0.14 -12.29
N LEU A 119 -0.41 -0.64 -11.24
CA LEU A 119 -0.57 -2.10 -11.26
C LEU A 119 -2.01 -2.52 -11.54
N THR A 120 -2.99 -1.79 -11.01
CA THR A 120 -4.42 -2.06 -11.21
C THR A 120 -4.80 -1.95 -12.68
N VAL A 121 -4.47 -0.84 -13.35
CA VAL A 121 -4.77 -0.68 -14.78
C VAL A 121 -4.01 -1.71 -15.61
N HIS A 122 -2.76 -1.99 -15.25
CA HIS A 122 -1.96 -2.98 -15.96
C HIS A 122 -2.55 -4.40 -15.82
N ALA A 123 -2.99 -4.79 -14.63
CA ALA A 123 -3.69 -6.06 -14.41
C ALA A 123 -5.00 -6.15 -15.21
N MET A 124 -5.77 -5.06 -15.27
CA MET A 124 -7.00 -5.00 -16.08
C MET A 124 -6.71 -5.16 -17.57
N ASN A 125 -5.62 -4.57 -18.07
CA ASN A 125 -5.21 -4.70 -19.47
C ASN A 125 -4.76 -6.12 -19.85
N ALA A 126 -4.08 -6.82 -18.96
CA ALA A 126 -3.60 -8.18 -19.20
C ALA A 126 -4.74 -9.21 -19.36
N HIS A 127 -5.98 -8.82 -18.98
CA HIS A 127 -7.15 -9.69 -18.99
C HIS A 127 -8.09 -9.52 -20.19
N ARG A 128 -7.78 -8.57 -21.05
CA ARG A 128 -8.61 -8.31 -22.23
C ARG A 128 -7.93 -8.85 -23.47
N ASP A 129 -8.59 -9.78 -24.15
CA ASP A 129 -8.35 -10.12 -25.58
C ASP A 129 -8.72 -8.89 -26.46
N PHE A 130 -8.35 -7.69 -26.01
CA PHE A 130 -8.72 -6.45 -26.67
C PHE A 130 -7.60 -5.96 -27.56
N ASP A 131 -7.89 -5.80 -28.82
CA ASP A 131 -7.14 -5.13 -29.88
C ASP A 131 -6.78 -3.65 -29.53
N ARG A 132 -7.26 -3.12 -28.40
CA ARG A 132 -7.01 -1.77 -27.91
C ARG A 132 -6.25 -1.79 -26.57
N GLN A 133 -4.93 -1.79 -26.69
CA GLN A 133 -4.08 -1.52 -25.52
C GLN A 133 -4.34 -0.10 -25.00
N VAL A 134 -4.61 0.02 -23.71
CA VAL A 134 -4.76 1.32 -23.04
C VAL A 134 -3.49 2.15 -23.23
N ARG A 135 -3.64 3.39 -23.63
CA ARG A 135 -2.51 4.30 -23.87
C ARG A 135 -1.70 4.48 -22.57
N PRO A 136 -0.35 4.46 -22.64
CA PRO A 136 0.51 4.66 -21.47
C PRO A 136 0.22 5.95 -20.68
N SER A 137 -0.21 7.01 -21.39
CA SER A 137 -0.61 8.28 -20.77
C SER A 137 -1.88 8.15 -19.91
N PHE A 138 -2.84 7.31 -20.33
CA PHE A 138 -4.04 7.06 -19.53
C PHE A 138 -3.69 6.27 -18.26
N VAL A 139 -2.79 5.27 -18.36
CA VAL A 139 -2.34 4.51 -17.19
C VAL A 139 -1.69 5.42 -16.16
N ALA A 140 -0.82 6.34 -16.63
CA ALA A 140 -0.15 7.31 -15.76
C ALA A 140 -1.13 8.29 -15.12
N LEU A 141 -2.06 8.83 -15.91
CA LEU A 141 -3.10 9.74 -15.39
C LEU A 141 -3.99 9.03 -14.36
N PHE A 142 -4.41 7.80 -14.64
CA PHE A 142 -5.21 7.03 -13.69
C PHE A 142 -4.43 6.79 -12.38
N ALA A 143 -3.16 6.38 -12.46
CA ALA A 143 -2.32 6.14 -11.29
C ALA A 143 -2.16 7.41 -10.43
N PHE A 144 -1.93 8.55 -11.08
CA PHE A 144 -1.87 9.86 -10.41
C PHE A 144 -3.19 10.22 -9.72
N LEU A 145 -4.30 10.19 -10.45
CA LEU A 145 -5.62 10.56 -9.91
C LEU A 145 -6.10 9.57 -8.84
N PHE A 146 -5.76 8.29 -8.98
CA PHE A 146 -6.08 7.28 -7.98
C PHE A 146 -5.37 7.56 -6.65
N SER A 147 -4.06 7.84 -6.69
CA SER A 147 -3.29 8.19 -5.50
C SER A 147 -3.84 9.44 -4.85
N LEU A 148 -3.89 10.54 -5.59
CA LEU A 148 -4.40 11.83 -5.07
C LEU A 148 -5.84 11.72 -4.55
N GLY A 149 -6.70 10.93 -5.20
CA GLY A 149 -8.07 10.72 -4.75
C GLY A 149 -8.16 9.96 -3.43
N VAL A 150 -7.30 8.96 -3.23
CA VAL A 150 -7.23 8.23 -1.95
C VAL A 150 -6.68 9.12 -0.85
N GLY A 151 -5.64 9.92 -1.12
CA GLY A 151 -5.12 10.89 -0.17
C GLY A 151 -6.15 11.94 0.22
N ALA A 152 -6.85 12.52 -0.75
CA ALA A 152 -7.92 13.47 -0.46
C ALA A 152 -9.06 12.85 0.39
N LEU A 153 -9.37 11.57 0.21
CA LEU A 153 -10.32 10.86 1.07
C LEU A 153 -9.77 10.66 2.47
N TRP A 154 -8.46 10.50 2.62
CA TRP A 154 -7.81 10.41 3.92
C TRP A 154 -7.89 11.76 4.65
N GLU A 155 -7.57 12.88 4.01
CA GLU A 155 -7.72 14.22 4.59
C GLU A 155 -9.16 14.53 5.00
N ILE A 156 -10.15 14.13 4.17
CA ILE A 156 -11.58 14.25 4.53
C ILE A 156 -11.90 13.40 5.77
N PHE A 157 -11.29 12.22 5.88
CA PHE A 157 -11.45 11.37 7.06
C PHE A 157 -10.88 12.04 8.31
N GLU A 158 -9.65 12.56 8.26
CA GLU A 158 -9.01 13.27 9.38
C GLU A 158 -9.85 14.47 9.84
N PHE A 159 -10.23 15.34 8.90
CA PHE A 159 -11.13 16.46 9.19
C PHE A 159 -12.43 15.99 9.85
N THR A 160 -13.04 14.93 9.34
CA THR A 160 -14.31 14.42 9.90
C THR A 160 -14.11 13.89 11.32
N MET A 161 -13.02 13.20 11.60
CA MET A 161 -12.69 12.69 12.93
C MET A 161 -12.47 13.85 13.92
N ASP A 162 -11.75 14.88 13.52
CA ASP A 162 -11.50 16.05 14.34
C ASP A 162 -12.80 16.80 14.66
N GLN A 163 -13.66 17.00 13.65
CA GLN A 163 -14.95 17.71 13.84
C GLN A 163 -15.99 16.90 14.63
N THR A 164 -15.99 15.57 14.51
CA THR A 164 -17.06 14.75 15.13
C THR A 164 -16.66 14.15 16.47
N LEU A 165 -15.38 13.79 16.63
CA LEU A 165 -14.86 13.12 17.81
C LEU A 165 -13.93 14.01 18.65
N GLY A 166 -13.61 15.22 18.18
CA GLY A 166 -12.69 16.15 18.87
C GLY A 166 -11.26 15.61 18.91
N LEU A 167 -10.84 14.86 17.89
CA LEU A 167 -9.47 14.40 17.73
C LEU A 167 -8.59 15.55 17.20
N THR A 168 -7.32 15.32 17.06
CA THR A 168 -6.31 16.25 16.52
C THR A 168 -5.46 15.56 15.46
N MET A 169 -6.14 14.95 14.48
CA MET A 169 -5.46 14.25 13.39
C MET A 169 -4.80 15.24 12.44
N GLN A 170 -5.53 16.32 12.08
CA GLN A 170 -4.93 17.47 11.39
C GLN A 170 -4.05 18.25 12.38
N LYS A 171 -2.79 18.45 12.01
CA LYS A 171 -1.81 19.06 12.93
C LYS A 171 -1.69 20.57 12.72
N PRO A 172 -1.51 21.36 13.79
CA PRO A 172 -1.17 22.77 13.63
C PRO A 172 0.17 22.93 12.91
N MET A 173 0.17 23.64 11.78
CA MET A 173 1.35 23.83 10.94
C MET A 173 1.57 25.31 10.57
N LEU A 174 2.82 25.78 10.57
CA LEU A 174 3.22 27.12 10.12
C LEU A 174 2.42 28.29 10.74
N GLY A 175 1.97 28.12 11.98
CA GLY A 175 1.18 29.14 12.70
C GLY A 175 -0.32 29.08 12.42
N ASP A 176 -0.79 28.14 11.63
CA ASP A 176 -2.20 27.86 11.43
C ASP A 176 -2.68 26.77 12.43
N PRO A 177 -3.53 27.11 13.39
CA PRO A 177 -4.06 26.15 14.35
C PRO A 177 -5.25 25.35 13.81
N SER A 178 -5.75 25.66 12.60
CA SER A 178 -6.95 25.04 12.05
C SER A 178 -6.72 23.67 11.42
N GLY A 179 -5.45 23.30 11.15
CA GLY A 179 -5.08 22.09 10.41
C GLY A 179 -5.23 22.22 8.89
N LEU A 180 -5.78 23.33 8.35
CA LEU A 180 -5.93 23.49 6.91
C LEU A 180 -4.58 23.51 6.17
N THR A 181 -3.57 24.15 6.78
CA THR A 181 -2.23 24.23 6.20
C THR A 181 -1.57 22.86 6.12
N ASP A 182 -1.73 22.04 7.12
CA ASP A 182 -1.32 20.65 7.20
C ASP A 182 -1.92 19.83 6.05
N THR A 183 -3.26 19.73 6.01
CA THR A 183 -4.01 19.09 4.92
C THR A 183 -3.54 19.53 3.53
N MET A 184 -3.29 20.82 3.32
CA MET A 184 -2.85 21.32 2.01
C MET A 184 -1.42 20.89 1.67
N TRP A 185 -0.50 20.87 2.64
CA TRP A 185 0.85 20.36 2.44
C TRP A 185 0.86 18.87 2.15
N ASP A 186 0.09 18.09 2.84
CA ASP A 186 -0.01 16.65 2.64
C ASP A 186 -0.55 16.31 1.25
N LEU A 187 -1.60 16.98 0.81
CA LEU A 187 -2.11 16.86 -0.56
C LEU A 187 -1.09 17.28 -1.62
N ILE A 188 -0.30 18.34 -1.38
CA ILE A 188 0.75 18.79 -2.30
C ILE A 188 1.89 17.76 -2.38
N ILE A 189 2.36 17.27 -1.24
CA ILE A 189 3.43 16.26 -1.16
C ILE A 189 2.99 14.98 -1.84
N GLU A 190 1.77 14.52 -1.56
CA GLU A 190 1.22 13.34 -2.20
C GLU A 190 1.04 13.54 -3.71
N ALA A 191 0.55 14.69 -4.16
CA ALA A 191 0.43 15.00 -5.58
C ALA A 191 1.79 14.98 -6.28
N VAL A 192 2.83 15.55 -5.68
CA VAL A 192 4.19 15.56 -6.23
C VAL A 192 4.75 14.14 -6.36
N THR A 193 4.62 13.34 -5.31
CA THR A 193 5.14 11.96 -5.28
C THR A 193 4.33 11.03 -6.19
N ALA A 194 3.00 11.17 -6.22
CA ALA A 194 2.14 10.47 -7.17
C ALA A 194 2.47 10.83 -8.62
N ALA A 195 2.71 12.11 -8.91
CA ALA A 195 3.14 12.55 -10.24
C ALA A 195 4.51 11.96 -10.62
N ALA A 196 5.46 11.94 -9.69
CA ALA A 196 6.78 11.39 -9.92
C ALA A 196 6.73 9.89 -10.29
N ILE A 197 6.00 9.07 -9.52
CA ILE A 197 5.87 7.63 -9.80
C ILE A 197 5.06 7.38 -11.08
N SER A 198 4.02 8.16 -11.34
CA SER A 198 3.20 8.06 -12.55
C SER A 198 4.00 8.39 -13.80
N LEU A 199 4.82 9.44 -13.76
CA LEU A 199 5.72 9.84 -14.85
C LEU A 199 6.84 8.81 -15.09
N ALA A 200 7.41 8.26 -14.02
CA ALA A 200 8.39 7.17 -14.09
C ALA A 200 7.77 5.93 -14.76
N GLY A 201 6.57 5.55 -14.35
CA GLY A 201 5.79 4.46 -14.93
C GLY A 201 5.46 4.69 -16.41
N TRP A 202 5.04 5.89 -16.79
CA TRP A 202 4.79 6.25 -18.18
C TRP A 202 6.06 6.13 -19.06
N ARG A 203 7.18 6.68 -18.59
CA ARG A 203 8.48 6.56 -19.27
C ARG A 203 8.92 5.11 -19.41
N TYR A 204 8.71 4.32 -18.37
CA TYR A 204 9.03 2.90 -18.36
C TYR A 204 8.23 2.14 -19.42
N ILE A 205 6.88 2.30 -19.47
CA ILE A 205 6.05 1.66 -20.50
C ILE A 205 6.47 2.08 -21.90
N LYS A 206 6.71 3.39 -22.10
CA LYS A 206 7.08 3.92 -23.42
C LYS A 206 8.39 3.37 -23.95
N ARG A 207 9.38 3.12 -23.05
CA ARG A 207 10.70 2.59 -23.40
C ARG A 207 10.72 1.07 -23.56
N SER A 208 9.86 0.34 -22.86
CA SER A 208 9.95 -1.12 -22.69
C SER A 208 9.00 -1.93 -23.59
N ARG A 209 8.60 -1.46 -24.76
CA ARG A 209 7.60 -2.11 -25.64
C ARG A 209 7.83 -3.62 -25.93
N ARG A 210 8.99 -4.20 -25.63
CA ARG A 210 9.32 -5.62 -25.89
C ARG A 210 9.85 -6.44 -24.68
N ARG A 211 10.15 -5.82 -23.53
CA ARG A 211 10.81 -6.50 -22.38
C ARG A 211 9.94 -6.63 -21.13
N TYR A 212 8.65 -6.41 -21.28
CA TYR A 212 7.72 -6.24 -20.16
C TYR A 212 7.40 -7.53 -19.38
N ILE A 213 7.68 -8.70 -19.94
CA ILE A 213 7.17 -9.99 -19.44
C ILE A 213 8.03 -10.55 -18.30
N ASP A 214 9.29 -10.14 -18.16
CA ASP A 214 10.25 -10.76 -17.23
C ASP A 214 10.48 -9.98 -15.94
N THR A 215 9.84 -8.83 -15.77
CA THR A 215 9.98 -8.01 -14.58
C THR A 215 9.07 -8.49 -13.44
N TRP A 216 9.32 -7.96 -12.24
CA TRP A 216 8.53 -8.15 -11.01
C TRP A 216 7.01 -8.00 -11.23
N ILE A 217 6.60 -7.00 -12.02
CA ILE A 217 5.21 -6.78 -12.45
C ILE A 217 4.67 -7.95 -13.27
N GLY A 218 5.44 -8.47 -14.21
CA GLY A 218 5.08 -9.66 -15.00
C GLY A 218 4.92 -10.92 -14.14
N ARG A 219 5.65 -11.05 -13.04
CA ARG A 219 5.49 -12.15 -12.08
C ARG A 219 4.17 -12.04 -11.29
N PHE A 220 3.83 -10.83 -10.85
CA PHE A 220 2.55 -10.57 -10.18
C PHE A 220 1.35 -10.94 -11.06
N ILE A 221 1.35 -10.50 -12.31
CA ILE A 221 0.28 -10.77 -13.26
C ILE A 221 0.19 -12.26 -13.59
N ARG A 222 1.31 -12.95 -13.86
CA ARG A 222 1.31 -14.38 -14.13
C ARG A 222 0.79 -15.21 -12.96
N ARG A 223 1.13 -14.86 -11.73
CA ARG A 223 0.61 -15.54 -10.53
C ARG A 223 -0.90 -15.38 -10.37
N ASN A 224 -1.42 -14.20 -10.67
CA ASN A 224 -2.86 -13.90 -10.54
C ASN A 224 -3.67 -14.24 -11.80
N HIS A 225 -3.05 -14.51 -12.95
CA HIS A 225 -3.72 -14.83 -14.20
C HIS A 225 -4.56 -16.12 -14.15
N ARG A 226 -4.16 -17.11 -13.35
CA ARG A 226 -4.92 -18.37 -13.18
C ARG A 226 -6.27 -18.15 -12.51
N LEU A 227 -6.38 -17.18 -11.60
CA LEU A 227 -7.59 -16.89 -10.84
C LEU A 227 -8.72 -16.33 -11.72
N VAL A 228 -8.35 -15.53 -12.71
CA VAL A 228 -9.32 -14.91 -13.62
C VAL A 228 -9.84 -15.90 -14.65
N ARG A 229 -8.99 -16.81 -15.18
CA ARG A 229 -9.42 -17.88 -16.09
C ARG A 229 -10.39 -18.85 -15.42
N GLN A 230 -10.20 -19.22 -14.16
CA GLN A 230 -11.14 -20.10 -13.44
C GLN A 230 -12.49 -19.44 -13.27
N ARG A 231 -12.54 -18.17 -12.86
CA ARG A 231 -13.80 -17.43 -12.69
C ARG A 231 -14.61 -17.31 -13.99
N HIS A 232 -13.95 -17.15 -15.14
CA HIS A 232 -14.64 -17.13 -16.43
C HIS A 232 -15.20 -18.49 -16.86
N ARG A 233 -14.53 -19.61 -16.53
CA ARG A 233 -15.06 -20.96 -16.76
C ARG A 233 -16.28 -21.22 -15.89
N ASP A 234 -16.23 -20.87 -14.60
CA ASP A 234 -17.35 -21.05 -13.67
C ASP A 234 -18.56 -20.21 -14.04
N LEU A 235 -18.37 -18.98 -14.55
CA LEU A 235 -19.45 -18.12 -15.03
C LEU A 235 -20.05 -18.60 -16.34
N ARG A 236 -19.28 -19.22 -17.25
CA ARG A 236 -19.81 -19.87 -18.47
C ARG A 236 -20.60 -21.13 -18.15
N GLN A 237 -20.16 -21.95 -17.19
CA GLN A 237 -20.86 -23.15 -16.77
C GLN A 237 -22.19 -22.88 -16.02
N ARG A 238 -22.31 -21.69 -15.39
CA ARG A 238 -23.56 -21.27 -14.72
C ARG A 238 -24.59 -20.64 -15.68
N ARG A 239 -24.25 -20.43 -16.95
CA ARG A 239 -25.14 -19.88 -17.98
C ARG A 239 -25.65 -20.92 -18.98
N LEU A 240 -25.24 -22.18 -18.84
CA LEU A 240 -25.71 -23.36 -19.51
C LEU A 240 -26.59 -24.20 -18.56
#